data_5a9becc3ba5f7e3cf59f766bdc0ced0c
#
_entry.id   5a9becc3ba5f7e3cf59f766bdc0ced0c
#
_cell.length_a   1.000
_cell.length_b   1.000
_cell.length_c   1.000
_cell.angle_alpha   90.00
_cell.angle_beta   90.00
_cell.angle_gamma   90.00
#
_symmetry.space_group_name_H-M   'P 1'
#
loop_
_entity.id
_entity.type
_entity.pdbx_description
1 polymer ?
#
loop_
_entity_poly.entity_id
_entity_poly.type
_entity_poly.pdbx_seq_one_letter_code
_entity_poly.pdbx_strand_id
1 'polypeptide(L)'
;KSNYPIGQLYPERTKTWELGFDARFLHGFTLSASWYRADTYNQTFNPNLSASSGYSDIYIQTGHVRNTGVEASLGYDHQWKNWNWNSQFTFSWNKNKITEETITMNRLQISKLGRAKFILKEGGSMGDLYSTTDLRRDDKGNIEIDEGGNVVVEDNLPDMKLGSVFPDYNLAWRNSVSWTNLNLGFLVTARI
;
A
#
# COMPACT_ATOMS: atom_id res chain seq x y z
N LYS A 1 -28.33 -11.82 -11.01
CA LYS A 1 -27.38 -11.23 -10.04
C LYS A 1 -27.82 -9.79 -9.84
N SER A 2 -28.25 -9.44 -8.67
CA SER A 2 -28.74 -8.10 -8.35
C SER A 2 -27.81 -7.45 -7.32
N ASN A 3 -27.53 -6.17 -7.49
CA ASN A 3 -26.82 -5.38 -6.50
C ASN A 3 -27.75 -5.12 -5.30
N TYR A 4 -27.20 -5.16 -4.10
CA TYR A 4 -27.94 -4.78 -2.91
C TYR A 4 -28.37 -3.30 -3.04
N PRO A 5 -29.65 -2.96 -2.84
CA PRO A 5 -30.11 -1.60 -2.97
C PRO A 5 -29.60 -0.79 -1.76
N ILE A 6 -28.63 0.04 -2.02
CA ILE A 6 -28.17 1.07 -1.07
C ILE A 6 -28.81 2.39 -1.43
N GLY A 7 -28.90 3.29 -0.45
CA GLY A 7 -29.45 4.63 -0.61
C GLY A 7 -28.71 5.44 -1.69
N GLN A 8 -28.80 6.74 -1.62
CA GLN A 8 -28.21 7.64 -2.60
C GLN A 8 -26.67 7.57 -2.53
N LEU A 9 -26.01 7.25 -3.66
CA LEU A 9 -24.58 7.37 -3.83
C LEU A 9 -24.22 8.82 -4.21
N TYR A 10 -23.17 9.32 -3.60
CA TYR A 10 -22.62 10.65 -3.91
C TYR A 10 -21.41 10.52 -4.84
N PRO A 11 -21.15 11.52 -5.70
CA PRO A 11 -19.95 11.53 -6.52
C PRO A 11 -18.68 11.49 -5.66
N GLU A 12 -17.73 10.65 -6.06
CA GLU A 12 -16.38 10.64 -5.50
C GLU A 12 -15.67 11.94 -5.89
N ARG A 13 -15.01 12.58 -4.94
CA ARG A 13 -14.29 13.84 -5.16
C ARG A 13 -12.92 13.78 -4.55
N THR A 14 -11.88 14.04 -5.35
CA THR A 14 -10.49 14.11 -4.88
C THR A 14 -9.99 15.56 -4.96
N LYS A 15 -9.36 16.02 -3.88
CA LYS A 15 -8.60 17.27 -3.82
C LYS A 15 -7.15 16.93 -3.60
N THR A 16 -6.29 17.39 -4.51
CA THR A 16 -4.85 17.14 -4.43
C THR A 16 -4.09 18.46 -4.28
N TRP A 17 -3.13 18.44 -3.36
CA TRP A 17 -2.09 19.46 -3.23
C TRP A 17 -0.77 18.80 -3.55
N GLU A 18 0.03 19.47 -4.35
CA GLU A 18 1.36 19.01 -4.73
C GLU A 18 2.33 20.17 -4.74
N LEU A 19 3.51 19.97 -4.18
CA LEU A 19 4.62 20.89 -4.22
C LEU A 19 5.88 20.12 -4.62
N GLY A 20 6.52 20.57 -5.69
CA GLY A 20 7.72 19.93 -6.20
C GLY A 20 8.78 20.95 -6.58
N PHE A 21 10.00 20.50 -6.69
CA PHE A 21 11.11 21.27 -7.25
C PHE A 21 12.08 20.36 -8.01
N ASP A 22 12.73 20.95 -9.00
CA ASP A 22 13.80 20.37 -9.78
C ASP A 22 15.05 21.24 -9.66
N ALA A 23 16.19 20.62 -9.46
CA ALA A 23 17.48 21.29 -9.36
C ALA A 23 18.54 20.58 -10.21
N ARG A 24 19.41 21.34 -10.85
CA ARG A 24 20.62 20.85 -11.51
C ARG A 24 21.81 21.55 -10.91
N PHE A 25 22.81 20.79 -10.50
CA PHE A 25 23.97 21.32 -9.78
C PHE A 25 25.21 20.45 -10.01
N LEU A 26 26.38 20.97 -9.65
CA LEU A 26 27.66 20.25 -9.61
C LEU A 26 27.92 19.40 -10.89
N HIS A 27 27.83 19.99 -12.07
CA HIS A 27 28.16 19.36 -13.35
C HIS A 27 27.75 17.86 -13.44
N GLY A 28 26.47 17.64 -13.66
CA GLY A 28 25.93 16.31 -13.92
C GLY A 28 24.94 15.78 -12.89
N PHE A 29 24.75 16.45 -11.75
CA PHE A 29 23.71 16.07 -10.80
C PHE A 29 22.36 16.73 -11.11
N THR A 30 21.31 15.92 -11.00
CA THR A 30 19.92 16.35 -11.08
C THR A 30 19.18 15.86 -9.84
N LEU A 31 18.42 16.72 -9.18
CA LEU A 31 17.56 16.40 -8.05
C LEU A 31 16.15 16.84 -8.38
N SER A 32 15.21 15.90 -8.25
CA SER A 32 13.78 16.15 -8.33
C SER A 32 13.17 15.70 -7.02
N ALA A 33 12.31 16.50 -6.41
CA ALA A 33 11.57 16.09 -5.23
C ALA A 33 10.17 16.69 -5.24
N SER A 34 9.19 15.90 -4.83
CA SER A 34 7.82 16.35 -4.67
C SER A 34 7.21 15.82 -3.37
N TRP A 35 6.33 16.62 -2.82
CA TRP A 35 5.43 16.24 -1.74
C TRP A 35 4.00 16.40 -2.24
N TYR A 36 3.14 15.45 -1.90
CA TYR A 36 1.74 15.52 -2.25
C TYR A 36 0.84 15.09 -1.09
N ARG A 37 -0.39 15.62 -1.14
CA ARG A 37 -1.49 15.18 -0.30
C ARG A 37 -2.77 15.16 -1.13
N ALA A 38 -3.40 13.99 -1.21
CA ALA A 38 -4.67 13.78 -1.88
C ALA A 38 -5.73 13.37 -0.84
N ASP A 39 -6.81 14.12 -0.76
CA ASP A 39 -7.97 13.87 0.08
C ASP A 39 -9.14 13.44 -0.82
N THR A 40 -9.56 12.17 -0.72
CA THR A 40 -10.67 11.59 -1.48
C THR A 40 -11.88 11.43 -0.58
N TYR A 41 -12.98 12.04 -0.97
CA TYR A 41 -14.28 12.01 -0.28
C TYR A 41 -15.24 11.08 -1.02
N ASN A 42 -16.13 10.42 -0.27
CA ASN A 42 -17.13 9.48 -0.79
C ASN A 42 -16.50 8.32 -1.59
N GLN A 43 -15.35 7.83 -1.15
CA GLN A 43 -14.67 6.69 -1.78
C GLN A 43 -15.62 5.50 -1.83
N THR A 44 -15.82 4.94 -3.03
CA THR A 44 -16.75 3.83 -3.26
C THR A 44 -16.01 2.50 -3.32
N PHE A 45 -16.54 1.51 -2.61
CA PHE A 45 -16.09 0.12 -2.66
C PHE A 45 -17.22 -0.80 -3.09
N ASN A 46 -16.86 -1.89 -3.74
CA ASN A 46 -17.78 -2.92 -4.18
C ASN A 46 -17.35 -4.30 -3.66
N PRO A 47 -17.49 -4.56 -2.34
CA PRO A 47 -17.19 -5.87 -1.79
C PRO A 47 -18.23 -6.90 -2.22
N ASN A 48 -17.78 -8.12 -2.48
CA ASN A 48 -18.64 -9.25 -2.75
C ASN A 48 -19.46 -9.64 -1.51
N LEU A 49 -20.74 -9.85 -1.67
CA LEU A 49 -21.60 -10.35 -0.61
C LEU A 49 -21.59 -11.89 -0.54
N SER A 50 -21.93 -12.42 0.63
CA SER A 50 -22.15 -13.85 0.78
C SER A 50 -23.34 -14.30 -0.08
N ALA A 51 -23.22 -15.46 -0.71
CA ALA A 51 -24.31 -16.06 -1.52
C ALA A 51 -25.64 -16.21 -0.75
N SER A 52 -25.57 -16.30 0.59
CA SER A 52 -26.74 -16.39 1.46
C SER A 52 -27.56 -15.09 1.53
N SER A 53 -26.98 -13.96 1.10
CA SER A 53 -27.69 -12.66 1.08
C SER A 53 -28.68 -12.52 -0.08
N GLY A 54 -28.59 -13.39 -1.09
CA GLY A 54 -29.36 -13.29 -2.33
C GLY A 54 -28.83 -12.24 -3.32
N TYR A 55 -27.80 -11.49 -2.94
CA TYR A 55 -27.15 -10.45 -3.76
C TYR A 55 -25.71 -10.83 -4.05
N SER A 56 -25.16 -10.34 -5.16
CA SER A 56 -23.76 -10.58 -5.53
C SER A 56 -22.83 -9.50 -4.99
N ASP A 57 -23.27 -8.26 -5.04
CA ASP A 57 -22.44 -7.10 -4.78
C ASP A 57 -23.19 -6.05 -3.97
N ILE A 58 -22.43 -5.23 -3.25
CA ILE A 58 -22.93 -4.03 -2.56
C ILE A 58 -21.97 -2.87 -2.81
N TYR A 59 -22.50 -1.70 -3.15
CA TYR A 59 -21.68 -0.48 -3.20
C TYR A 59 -21.71 0.21 -1.84
N ILE A 60 -20.54 0.41 -1.28
CA ILE A 60 -20.37 1.08 0.02
C ILE A 60 -19.52 2.31 -0.19
N GLN A 61 -19.96 3.46 0.30
CA GLN A 61 -19.14 4.66 0.34
C GLN A 61 -18.52 4.79 1.73
N THR A 62 -17.19 4.74 1.76
CA THR A 62 -16.42 5.09 2.95
C THR A 62 -16.18 6.60 2.93
N GLY A 63 -16.25 7.29 4.07
CA GLY A 63 -16.20 8.74 4.12
C GLY A 63 -14.99 9.37 3.45
N HIS A 64 -13.86 9.43 4.14
CA HIS A 64 -12.71 10.22 3.70
C HIS A 64 -11.41 9.41 3.80
N VAL A 65 -10.70 9.32 2.67
CA VAL A 65 -9.40 8.65 2.58
C VAL A 65 -8.34 9.68 2.19
N ARG A 66 -7.25 9.71 2.95
CA ARG A 66 -6.10 10.58 2.70
C ARG A 66 -4.89 9.79 2.28
N ASN A 67 -4.25 10.23 1.21
CA ASN A 67 -2.92 9.82 0.79
C ASN A 67 -1.96 10.99 0.97
N THR A 68 -0.85 10.77 1.64
CA THR A 68 0.23 11.76 1.77
C THR A 68 1.53 11.07 1.39
N GLY A 69 2.31 11.69 0.53
CA GLY A 69 3.55 11.09 0.06
C GLY A 69 4.66 12.07 -0.26
N VAL A 70 5.84 11.50 -0.37
CA VAL A 70 7.06 12.19 -0.83
C VAL A 70 7.70 11.32 -1.90
N GLU A 71 8.08 11.93 -2.99
CA GLU A 71 8.86 11.30 -4.05
C GLU A 71 10.14 12.09 -4.26
N ALA A 72 11.25 11.40 -4.44
CA ALA A 72 12.54 12.04 -4.72
C ALA A 72 13.35 11.22 -5.72
N SER A 73 14.10 11.90 -6.57
CA SER A 73 14.99 11.29 -7.56
C SER A 73 16.30 12.08 -7.60
N LEU A 74 17.41 11.37 -7.44
CA LEU A 74 18.76 11.91 -7.59
C LEU A 74 19.43 11.22 -8.77
N GLY A 75 19.74 11.99 -9.80
CA GLY A 75 20.44 11.55 -10.98
C GLY A 75 21.87 12.08 -11.04
N TYR A 76 22.77 11.31 -11.59
CA TYR A 76 24.10 11.73 -11.96
C TYR A 76 24.40 11.24 -13.37
N ASP A 77 24.86 12.15 -14.22
CA ASP A 77 25.30 11.87 -15.59
C ASP A 77 26.68 12.46 -15.81
N HIS A 78 27.61 11.63 -16.28
CA HIS A 78 28.97 12.07 -16.56
C HIS A 78 29.54 11.37 -17.78
N GLN A 79 30.17 12.18 -18.64
CA GLN A 79 30.79 11.70 -19.87
C GLN A 79 32.30 11.98 -19.86
N TRP A 80 33.11 10.89 -20.09
CA TRP A 80 34.56 10.97 -20.31
C TRP A 80 34.88 10.42 -21.67
N LYS A 81 35.39 11.17 -22.57
CA LYS A 81 35.80 10.68 -23.89
C LYS A 81 34.84 9.60 -24.46
N ASN A 82 35.17 8.33 -24.28
CA ASN A 82 34.44 7.17 -24.78
C ASN A 82 33.55 6.49 -23.71
N TRP A 83 33.51 7.02 -22.51
CA TRP A 83 32.71 6.51 -21.41
C TRP A 83 31.54 7.46 -21.11
N ASN A 84 30.39 6.87 -20.88
CA ASN A 84 29.25 7.57 -20.31
C ASN A 84 28.76 6.78 -19.11
N TRP A 85 28.60 7.44 -17.96
CA TRP A 85 28.02 6.87 -16.77
C TRP A 85 26.77 7.63 -16.35
N ASN A 86 25.64 6.90 -16.27
CA ASN A 86 24.39 7.41 -15.77
C ASN A 86 23.98 6.60 -14.54
N SER A 87 23.71 7.28 -13.44
CA SER A 87 23.24 6.69 -12.19
C SER A 87 22.02 7.43 -11.71
N GLN A 88 20.96 6.73 -11.35
CA GLN A 88 19.73 7.31 -10.85
C GLN A 88 19.24 6.55 -9.63
N PHE A 89 19.04 7.27 -8.53
CA PHE A 89 18.40 6.78 -7.33
C PHE A 89 17.00 7.40 -7.21
N THR A 90 16.00 6.58 -6.91
CA THR A 90 14.63 7.03 -6.67
C THR A 90 14.14 6.54 -5.32
N PHE A 91 13.41 7.37 -4.64
CA PHE A 91 12.76 7.13 -3.37
C PHE A 91 11.29 7.53 -3.46
N SER A 92 10.39 6.70 -2.94
CA SER A 92 9.02 7.12 -2.69
C SER A 92 8.52 6.59 -1.35
N TRP A 93 7.79 7.43 -0.66
CA TRP A 93 7.06 7.13 0.56
C TRP A 93 5.61 7.56 0.39
N ASN A 94 4.67 6.69 0.78
CA ASN A 94 3.25 7.02 0.76
C ASN A 94 2.56 6.49 2.01
N LYS A 95 1.74 7.33 2.64
CA LYS A 95 0.89 6.96 3.75
C LYS A 95 -0.57 7.11 3.35
N ASN A 96 -1.26 5.98 3.26
CA ASN A 96 -2.71 5.91 3.09
C ASN A 96 -3.38 5.88 4.47
N LYS A 97 -4.43 6.68 4.68
CA LYS A 97 -5.17 6.72 5.94
C LYS A 97 -6.65 6.98 5.68
N ILE A 98 -7.51 6.15 6.26
CA ILE A 98 -8.95 6.39 6.36
C ILE A 98 -9.15 7.36 7.52
N THR A 99 -9.67 8.57 7.24
CA THR A 99 -9.79 9.65 8.24
C THR A 99 -11.19 9.82 8.77
N GLU A 100 -12.19 9.32 8.05
CA GLU A 100 -13.59 9.38 8.45
C GLU A 100 -14.36 8.24 7.77
N GLU A 101 -15.18 7.53 8.50
CA GLU A 101 -16.11 6.53 7.97
C GLU A 101 -17.53 7.12 7.96
N THR A 102 -18.17 7.14 6.79
CA THR A 102 -19.56 7.64 6.64
C THR A 102 -20.59 6.61 7.06
N ILE A 103 -20.19 5.35 7.16
CA ILE A 103 -21.08 4.24 7.51
C ILE A 103 -20.79 3.83 8.96
N THR A 104 -21.85 3.66 9.74
CA THR A 104 -21.90 3.25 11.15
C THR A 104 -21.29 1.85 11.43
N MET A 105 -20.42 1.36 10.55
CA MET A 105 -19.71 0.11 10.69
C MET A 105 -18.27 0.39 11.09
N ASN A 106 -17.97 0.32 12.37
CA ASN A 106 -16.60 0.41 12.90
C ASN A 106 -15.64 -0.63 12.32
N ARG A 107 -16.09 -1.46 11.35
CA ARG A 107 -15.35 -2.57 10.77
C ARG A 107 -16.01 -3.04 9.48
N LEU A 108 -15.39 -2.79 8.34
CA LEU A 108 -15.84 -3.30 7.05
C LEU A 108 -14.85 -4.32 6.49
N GLN A 109 -15.23 -5.59 6.44
CA GLN A 109 -14.46 -6.62 5.77
C GLN A 109 -14.75 -6.60 4.26
N ILE A 110 -13.74 -6.25 3.45
CA ILE A 110 -13.88 -6.17 1.99
C ILE A 110 -13.61 -7.52 1.31
N SER A 111 -12.56 -8.23 1.76
CA SER A 111 -12.07 -9.44 1.10
C SER A 111 -11.35 -10.35 2.10
N LYS A 112 -11.08 -11.60 1.65
CA LYS A 112 -10.27 -12.59 2.39
C LYS A 112 -9.10 -13.03 1.53
N LEU A 113 -7.95 -13.21 2.15
CA LEU A 113 -6.76 -13.81 1.57
C LEU A 113 -6.32 -14.97 2.48
N GLY A 114 -6.80 -16.17 2.21
CA GLY A 114 -6.63 -17.29 3.13
C GLY A 114 -7.29 -17.03 4.48
N ARG A 115 -6.50 -17.05 5.56
CA ARG A 115 -6.95 -16.72 6.93
C ARG A 115 -6.89 -15.22 7.23
N ALA A 116 -6.19 -14.43 6.41
CA ALA A 116 -6.16 -12.98 6.52
C ALA A 116 -7.39 -12.33 5.86
N LYS A 117 -7.77 -11.16 6.37
CA LYS A 117 -8.93 -10.39 5.94
C LYS A 117 -8.50 -8.94 5.69
N PHE A 118 -8.96 -8.36 4.59
CA PHE A 118 -8.89 -6.92 4.41
C PHE A 118 -10.03 -6.27 5.19
N ILE A 119 -9.69 -5.45 6.17
CA ILE A 119 -10.67 -4.76 7.01
C ILE A 119 -10.39 -3.27 6.97
N LEU A 120 -11.39 -2.50 6.57
CA LEU A 120 -11.35 -1.05 6.65
C LEU A 120 -11.75 -0.63 8.06
N LYS A 121 -10.94 0.23 8.67
CA LYS A 121 -11.19 0.87 9.96
C LYS A 121 -10.73 2.31 9.90
N GLU A 122 -11.45 3.20 10.58
CA GLU A 122 -10.98 4.57 10.78
C GLU A 122 -9.60 4.58 11.45
N GLY A 123 -8.72 5.44 10.96
CA GLY A 123 -7.31 5.51 11.39
C GLY A 123 -6.38 4.49 10.76
N GLY A 124 -6.91 3.44 10.13
CA GLY A 124 -6.16 2.44 9.37
C GLY A 124 -5.92 2.85 7.92
N SER A 125 -5.37 1.91 7.15
CA SER A 125 -5.11 2.02 5.71
C SER A 125 -6.08 1.13 4.93
N MET A 126 -6.32 1.47 3.67
CA MET A 126 -7.13 0.65 2.76
C MET A 126 -6.48 -0.70 2.44
N GLY A 127 -5.19 -0.86 2.69
CA GLY A 127 -4.43 -2.09 2.48
C GLY A 127 -4.19 -2.91 3.74
N ASP A 128 -4.81 -2.57 4.86
CA ASP A 128 -4.58 -3.25 6.13
C ASP A 128 -5.14 -4.68 6.13
N LEU A 129 -4.28 -5.61 6.52
CA LEU A 129 -4.62 -7.02 6.70
C LEU A 129 -4.75 -7.34 8.19
N TYR A 130 -5.79 -8.08 8.51
CA TYR A 130 -6.09 -8.54 9.87
C TYR A 130 -6.30 -10.05 9.89
N SER A 131 -6.03 -10.67 11.03
CA SER A 131 -6.39 -12.04 11.34
C SER A 131 -7.22 -12.11 12.62
N THR A 132 -8.10 -13.11 12.69
CA THR A 132 -8.81 -13.51 13.89
C THR A 132 -8.31 -14.90 14.37
N THR A 133 -7.18 -15.35 13.81
CA THR A 133 -6.53 -16.63 14.15
C THR A 133 -5.07 -16.38 14.42
N ASP A 134 -4.52 -17.06 15.43
CA ASP A 134 -3.08 -17.05 15.73
C ASP A 134 -2.63 -18.45 16.14
N LEU A 135 -1.33 -18.65 16.23
CA LEU A 135 -0.73 -19.85 16.77
C LEU A 135 -0.87 -19.84 18.30
N ARG A 136 -1.43 -20.89 18.87
CA ARG A 136 -1.51 -21.00 20.33
C ARG A 136 -0.12 -21.14 20.92
N ARG A 137 0.13 -20.41 22.00
CA ARG A 137 1.42 -20.38 22.71
C ARG A 137 1.23 -20.71 24.17
N ASP A 138 2.22 -21.38 24.72
CA ASP A 138 2.31 -21.64 26.17
C ASP A 138 2.68 -20.33 26.94
N ASP A 139 2.67 -20.43 28.27
CA ASP A 139 3.03 -19.30 29.17
C ASP A 139 4.46 -18.78 28.96
N LYS A 140 5.31 -19.53 28.26
CA LYS A 140 6.70 -19.17 27.93
C LYS A 140 6.84 -18.60 26.51
N GLY A 141 5.73 -18.54 25.76
CA GLY A 141 5.69 -18.04 24.38
C GLY A 141 6.04 -19.07 23.30
N ASN A 142 6.24 -20.35 23.67
CA ASN A 142 6.49 -21.41 22.70
C ASN A 142 5.19 -21.80 22.00
N ILE A 143 5.29 -22.16 20.71
CA ILE A 143 4.15 -22.64 19.92
C ILE A 143 3.73 -24.00 20.44
N GLU A 144 2.43 -24.18 20.74
CA GLU A 144 1.87 -25.47 21.13
C GLU A 144 1.72 -26.40 19.92
N ILE A 145 2.06 -27.65 20.13
CA ILE A 145 1.95 -28.74 19.15
C ILE A 145 1.02 -29.81 19.76
N ASP A 146 0.08 -30.29 18.94
CA ASP A 146 -0.83 -31.37 19.34
C ASP A 146 -0.13 -32.75 19.41
N GLU A 147 -0.83 -33.77 19.90
CA GLU A 147 -0.31 -35.14 19.97
C GLU A 147 0.04 -35.73 18.58
N GLY A 148 -0.53 -35.19 17.51
CA GLY A 148 -0.24 -35.59 16.14
C GLY A 148 0.95 -34.86 15.52
N GLY A 149 1.62 -33.94 16.25
CA GLY A 149 2.73 -33.14 15.78
C GLY A 149 2.33 -31.91 14.97
N ASN A 150 1.05 -31.52 14.96
CA ASN A 150 0.56 -30.34 14.24
C ASN A 150 0.55 -29.12 15.16
N VAL A 151 0.76 -27.97 14.57
CA VAL A 151 0.67 -26.69 15.27
C VAL A 151 -0.78 -26.40 15.66
N VAL A 152 -1.01 -26.06 16.92
CA VAL A 152 -2.34 -25.69 17.41
C VAL A 152 -2.65 -24.25 17.04
N VAL A 153 -3.81 -24.05 16.41
CA VAL A 153 -4.31 -22.75 15.99
C VAL A 153 -5.48 -22.34 16.89
N GLU A 154 -5.47 -21.12 17.36
CA GLU A 154 -6.57 -20.50 18.08
C GLU A 154 -7.38 -19.63 17.13
N ASP A 155 -8.69 -19.88 17.06
CA ASP A 155 -9.63 -19.16 16.19
C ASP A 155 -10.52 -18.22 17.00
N ASN A 156 -11.22 -17.31 16.31
CA ASN A 156 -12.16 -16.34 16.88
C ASN A 156 -11.53 -15.31 17.84
N LEU A 157 -10.26 -15.02 17.65
CA LEU A 157 -9.59 -13.94 18.35
C LEU A 157 -10.09 -12.55 17.86
N PRO A 158 -9.89 -11.50 18.66
CA PRO A 158 -10.07 -10.13 18.18
C PRO A 158 -9.23 -9.85 16.92
N ASP A 159 -9.68 -8.91 16.07
CA ASP A 159 -8.92 -8.54 14.87
C ASP A 159 -7.51 -8.07 15.22
N MET A 160 -6.52 -8.87 14.86
CA MET A 160 -5.10 -8.54 15.00
C MET A 160 -4.58 -8.04 13.67
N LYS A 161 -4.00 -6.84 13.65
CA LYS A 161 -3.38 -6.31 12.44
C LYS A 161 -2.09 -7.08 12.12
N LEU A 162 -2.04 -7.69 10.94
CA LEU A 162 -0.86 -8.40 10.43
C LEU A 162 0.13 -7.46 9.74
N GLY A 163 -0.38 -6.41 9.11
CA GLY A 163 0.38 -5.45 8.33
C GLY A 163 -0.47 -4.77 7.27
N SER A 164 0.19 -4.21 6.27
CA SER A 164 -0.45 -3.62 5.10
C SER A 164 0.15 -4.19 3.81
N VAL A 165 -0.66 -4.28 2.75
CA VAL A 165 -0.15 -4.64 1.42
C VAL A 165 0.53 -3.46 0.71
N PHE A 166 0.36 -2.25 1.26
CA PHE A 166 1.06 -1.07 0.75
C PHE A 166 2.43 -0.99 1.41
N PRO A 167 3.52 -0.96 0.63
CA PRO A 167 4.84 -0.73 1.18
C PRO A 167 4.94 0.70 1.72
N ASP A 168 5.61 0.88 2.85
CA ASP A 168 5.89 2.20 3.40
C ASP A 168 6.91 2.95 2.53
N TYR A 169 7.89 2.23 1.99
CA TYR A 169 8.95 2.79 1.17
C TYR A 169 9.20 1.98 -0.09
N ASN A 170 9.43 2.66 -1.20
CA ASN A 170 9.98 2.08 -2.42
C ASN A 170 11.29 2.78 -2.76
N LEU A 171 12.29 1.98 -3.07
CA LEU A 171 13.62 2.42 -3.44
C LEU A 171 13.99 1.78 -4.78
N ALA A 172 14.64 2.54 -5.66
CA ALA A 172 15.26 1.97 -6.84
C ALA A 172 16.58 2.68 -7.15
N TRP A 173 17.56 1.90 -7.54
CA TRP A 173 18.86 2.40 -7.97
C TRP A 173 19.23 1.79 -9.31
N ARG A 174 19.23 2.64 -10.33
CA ARG A 174 19.59 2.29 -11.69
C ARG A 174 20.98 2.81 -12.02
N ASN A 175 21.79 1.97 -12.62
CA ASN A 175 23.09 2.36 -13.18
C ASN A 175 23.23 1.88 -14.62
N SER A 176 23.90 2.68 -15.40
CA SER A 176 24.24 2.37 -16.78
C SER A 176 25.62 2.95 -17.11
N VAL A 177 26.49 2.10 -17.62
CA VAL A 177 27.82 2.48 -18.08
C VAL A 177 27.96 2.07 -19.54
N SER A 178 28.30 3.02 -20.39
CA SER A 178 28.57 2.80 -21.80
C SER A 178 30.05 3.07 -22.10
N TRP A 179 30.68 2.17 -22.83
CA TRP A 179 32.05 2.33 -23.32
C TRP A 179 32.14 1.90 -24.78
N THR A 180 32.38 2.87 -25.66
CA THR A 180 32.32 2.67 -27.11
C THR A 180 31.04 1.95 -27.56
N ASN A 181 31.09 0.67 -27.90
CA ASN A 181 29.98 -0.15 -28.36
C ASN A 181 29.44 -1.11 -27.25
N LEU A 182 30.01 -1.07 -26.05
CA LEU A 182 29.58 -1.89 -24.92
C LEU A 182 28.71 -1.08 -23.96
N ASN A 183 27.55 -1.63 -23.60
CA ASN A 183 26.67 -1.06 -22.60
C ASN A 183 26.41 -2.08 -21.50
N LEU A 184 26.59 -1.67 -20.25
CA LEU A 184 26.25 -2.44 -19.06
C LEU A 184 25.27 -1.64 -18.20
N GLY A 185 24.17 -2.26 -17.82
CA GLY A 185 23.19 -1.66 -16.93
C GLY A 185 22.68 -2.63 -15.90
N PHE A 186 22.36 -2.14 -14.70
CA PHE A 186 21.67 -2.88 -13.66
C PHE A 186 20.68 -2.01 -12.91
N LEU A 187 19.67 -2.65 -12.34
CA LEU A 187 18.65 -2.04 -11.51
C LEU A 187 18.50 -2.86 -10.23
N VAL A 188 18.58 -2.18 -9.09
CA VAL A 188 18.26 -2.75 -7.76
C VAL A 188 17.02 -2.05 -7.24
N THR A 189 16.05 -2.82 -6.75
CA THR A 189 14.82 -2.29 -6.15
C THR A 189 14.58 -2.89 -4.78
N ALA A 190 14.00 -2.11 -3.88
CA ALA A 190 13.54 -2.56 -2.57
C ALA A 190 12.15 -2.00 -2.28
N ARG A 191 11.31 -2.81 -1.65
CA ARG A 191 10.01 -2.43 -1.08
C ARG A 191 9.99 -2.84 0.37
N ILE A 192 9.66 -1.93 1.26
CA ILE A 192 9.67 -2.12 2.72
C ILE A 192 8.32 -1.70 3.27
#